data_1662e0c563ced382d30d2a0dde2e0e60
#
_entry.id   1662e0c563ced382d30d2a0dde2e0e60
#
_cell.length_a   1.000
_cell.length_b   1.000
_cell.length_c   1.000
_cell.angle_alpha   90.00
_cell.angle_beta   90.00
_cell.angle_gamma   90.00
#
_symmetry.space_group_name_H-M   'P 1'
#
loop_
_entity.id
_entity.type
_entity.pdbx_description
1 polymer ?
#
loop_
_entity_poly.entity_id
_entity_poly.type
_entity_poly.pdbx_seq_one_letter_code
_entity_poly.pdbx_strand_id
1 'polypeptide(L)'
;MSKVQEITHQVAELFRDFGIKSLTMDDISSALGISKKTLYKHVSDKNDLVNKVISSSIEQKETYLVDLIEKNNHPIDELVSIAKFSIIEISSLHPTVQFDLKKYHPKSWMLFEHHKQSFVFNCVVNNLKAGIKIKVYRENIDPLILARLHTEAIPMVFDSAVFPPANHSFKNVFSEFMRHYIRGIATNKGLEYLKELTKTDTNNPFI
;
A
#
# COMPACT_ATOMS: atom_id res chain seq x y z
N MET A 1 -9.96 -17.12 14.39
CA MET A 1 -9.28 -17.14 13.09
C MET A 1 -9.40 -18.54 12.50
N SER A 2 -9.84 -18.69 11.24
CA SER A 2 -9.92 -20.02 10.59
C SER A 2 -8.50 -20.54 10.29
N LYS A 3 -8.36 -21.88 10.07
CA LYS A 3 -7.04 -22.45 9.72
C LYS A 3 -6.49 -21.88 8.41
N VAL A 4 -7.35 -21.53 7.46
CA VAL A 4 -6.96 -20.87 6.21
C VAL A 4 -6.40 -19.47 6.49
N GLN A 5 -7.04 -18.69 7.36
CA GLN A 5 -6.54 -17.35 7.73
C GLN A 5 -5.18 -17.41 8.44
N GLU A 6 -4.97 -18.44 9.29
CA GLU A 6 -3.66 -18.66 9.92
C GLU A 6 -2.59 -18.97 8.88
N ILE A 7 -2.88 -19.89 7.94
CA ILE A 7 -1.97 -20.24 6.84
C ILE A 7 -1.66 -19.01 5.99
N THR A 8 -2.68 -18.26 5.54
CA THR A 8 -2.45 -17.09 4.68
C THR A 8 -1.64 -16.00 5.36
N HIS A 9 -1.85 -15.79 6.66
CA HIS A 9 -1.08 -14.82 7.44
C HIS A 9 0.41 -15.22 7.51
N GLN A 10 0.71 -16.46 7.91
CA GLN A 10 2.10 -16.93 7.99
C GLN A 10 2.78 -16.97 6.63
N VAL A 11 2.07 -17.35 5.56
CA VAL A 11 2.63 -17.33 4.19
C VAL A 11 2.85 -15.91 3.68
N ALA A 12 2.03 -14.93 4.09
CA ALA A 12 2.27 -13.53 3.76
C ALA A 12 3.63 -13.05 4.29
N GLU A 13 4.01 -13.44 5.52
CA GLU A 13 5.32 -13.13 6.08
C GLU A 13 6.45 -13.81 5.29
N LEU A 14 6.28 -15.08 4.91
CA LEU A 14 7.27 -15.78 4.07
C LEU A 14 7.45 -15.08 2.71
N PHE A 15 6.37 -14.64 2.08
CA PHE A 15 6.46 -13.90 0.82
C PHE A 15 7.11 -12.52 0.98
N ARG A 16 6.88 -11.89 2.13
CA ARG A 16 7.51 -10.62 2.49
C ARG A 16 9.03 -10.76 2.60
N ASP A 17 9.50 -11.83 3.24
CA ASP A 17 10.92 -12.04 3.54
C ASP A 17 11.70 -12.63 2.36
N PHE A 18 11.09 -13.56 1.62
CA PHE A 18 11.79 -14.37 0.62
C PHE A 18 11.32 -14.16 -0.83
N GLY A 19 10.26 -13.38 -1.05
CA GLY A 19 9.61 -13.28 -2.35
C GLY A 19 8.70 -14.47 -2.64
N ILE A 20 7.91 -14.38 -3.73
CA ILE A 20 6.90 -15.41 -4.03
C ILE A 20 7.50 -16.54 -4.84
N LYS A 21 8.29 -16.24 -5.88
CA LYS A 21 8.80 -17.23 -6.82
C LYS A 21 9.80 -18.19 -6.18
N SER A 22 10.63 -17.70 -5.27
CA SER A 22 11.69 -18.46 -4.59
C SER A 22 11.19 -19.63 -3.76
N LEU A 23 9.98 -19.52 -3.20
CA LEU A 23 9.40 -20.51 -2.30
C LEU A 23 8.61 -21.57 -3.06
N THR A 24 8.89 -22.85 -2.79
CA THR A 24 8.08 -24.00 -3.25
C THR A 24 6.98 -24.34 -2.23
N MET A 25 6.01 -25.18 -2.62
CA MET A 25 4.99 -25.70 -1.68
C MET A 25 5.60 -26.56 -0.58
N ASP A 26 6.77 -27.17 -0.83
CA ASP A 26 7.52 -27.94 0.18
C ASP A 26 8.17 -27.00 1.20
N ASP A 27 8.83 -25.93 0.74
CA ASP A 27 9.41 -24.92 1.62
C ASP A 27 8.35 -24.28 2.52
N ILE A 28 7.21 -23.92 1.93
CA ILE A 28 6.08 -23.31 2.66
C ILE A 28 5.53 -24.30 3.71
N SER A 29 5.24 -25.56 3.34
CA SER A 29 4.71 -26.52 4.29
C SER A 29 5.70 -26.82 5.43
N SER A 30 7.00 -26.88 5.13
CA SER A 30 8.07 -27.03 6.12
C SER A 30 8.13 -25.85 7.07
N ALA A 31 8.13 -24.62 6.55
CA ALA A 31 8.16 -23.39 7.34
C ALA A 31 6.92 -23.26 8.27
N LEU A 32 5.75 -23.71 7.79
CA LEU A 32 4.52 -23.74 8.57
C LEU A 32 4.45 -24.91 9.60
N GLY A 33 5.42 -25.83 9.59
CA GLY A 33 5.41 -27.01 10.46
C GLY A 33 4.25 -27.98 10.19
N ILE A 34 3.72 -28.01 8.95
CA ILE A 34 2.61 -28.88 8.55
C ILE A 34 3.01 -29.80 7.39
N SER A 35 2.31 -30.92 7.22
CA SER A 35 2.54 -31.77 6.06
C SER A 35 2.04 -31.10 4.78
N LYS A 36 2.70 -31.38 3.64
CA LYS A 36 2.24 -30.96 2.32
C LYS A 36 0.79 -31.40 2.05
N LYS A 37 0.42 -32.60 2.48
CA LYS A 37 -0.96 -33.10 2.41
C LYS A 37 -1.92 -32.20 3.20
N THR A 38 -1.51 -31.70 4.35
CA THR A 38 -2.31 -30.78 5.17
C THR A 38 -2.47 -29.43 4.47
N LEU A 39 -1.41 -28.89 3.87
CA LEU A 39 -1.47 -27.65 3.10
C LEU A 39 -2.45 -27.76 1.92
N TYR A 40 -2.37 -28.86 1.15
CA TYR A 40 -3.26 -29.11 0.01
C TYR A 40 -4.72 -29.43 0.38
N LYS A 41 -5.06 -29.57 1.66
CA LYS A 41 -6.48 -29.57 2.10
C LYS A 41 -7.10 -28.18 2.07
N HIS A 42 -6.28 -27.12 2.09
CA HIS A 42 -6.71 -25.74 2.19
C HIS A 42 -6.51 -24.94 0.89
N VAL A 43 -5.61 -25.42 0.03
CA VAL A 43 -5.27 -24.78 -1.26
C VAL A 43 -5.08 -25.84 -2.34
N SER A 44 -5.49 -25.54 -3.57
CA SER A 44 -5.37 -26.48 -4.68
C SER A 44 -3.95 -26.52 -5.26
N ASP A 45 -3.30 -25.38 -5.33
CA ASP A 45 -1.94 -25.19 -5.86
C ASP A 45 -1.31 -23.90 -5.34
N LYS A 46 -0.12 -23.56 -5.82
CA LYS A 46 0.58 -22.34 -5.43
C LYS A 46 -0.16 -21.06 -5.89
N ASN A 47 -0.82 -21.08 -7.05
CA ASN A 47 -1.57 -19.93 -7.53
C ASN A 47 -2.79 -19.64 -6.65
N ASP A 48 -3.50 -20.69 -6.22
CA ASP A 48 -4.62 -20.57 -5.28
C ASP A 48 -4.13 -20.05 -3.91
N LEU A 49 -2.98 -20.54 -3.43
CA LEU A 49 -2.36 -20.05 -2.20
C LEU A 49 -2.02 -18.56 -2.30
N VAL A 50 -1.31 -18.16 -3.37
CA VAL A 50 -0.95 -16.75 -3.62
C VAL A 50 -2.21 -15.88 -3.70
N ASN A 51 -3.24 -16.35 -4.42
CA ASN A 51 -4.49 -15.61 -4.55
C ASN A 51 -5.17 -15.37 -3.19
N LYS A 52 -5.24 -16.40 -2.34
CA LYS A 52 -5.79 -16.30 -0.98
C LYS A 52 -4.96 -15.38 -0.08
N VAL A 53 -3.63 -15.46 -0.17
CA VAL A 53 -2.73 -14.57 0.59
C VAL A 53 -2.93 -13.13 0.19
N ILE A 54 -2.93 -12.83 -1.11
CA ILE A 54 -3.11 -11.45 -1.60
C ILE A 54 -4.50 -10.92 -1.24
N SER A 55 -5.57 -11.72 -1.43
CA SER A 55 -6.93 -11.33 -1.06
C SER A 55 -7.04 -11.00 0.43
N SER A 56 -6.52 -11.87 1.30
CA SER A 56 -6.52 -11.67 2.76
C SER A 56 -5.69 -10.44 3.17
N SER A 57 -4.54 -10.21 2.53
CA SER A 57 -3.69 -9.05 2.79
C SER A 57 -4.36 -7.73 2.39
N ILE A 58 -5.08 -7.72 1.26
CA ILE A 58 -5.86 -6.56 0.81
C ILE A 58 -6.97 -6.26 1.83
N GLU A 59 -7.77 -7.26 2.21
CA GLU A 59 -8.86 -7.09 3.17
C GLU A 59 -8.39 -6.54 4.53
N GLN A 60 -7.28 -7.06 5.04
CA GLN A 60 -6.68 -6.58 6.29
C GLN A 60 -6.21 -5.11 6.17
N LYS A 61 -5.60 -4.76 5.04
CA LYS A 61 -5.14 -3.38 4.78
C LYS A 61 -6.31 -2.42 4.61
N GLU A 62 -7.36 -2.81 3.90
CA GLU A 62 -8.58 -2.00 3.77
C GLU A 62 -9.21 -1.74 5.14
N THR A 63 -9.36 -2.78 5.97
CA THR A 63 -9.89 -2.65 7.33
C THR A 63 -9.04 -1.68 8.17
N TYR A 64 -7.71 -1.84 8.13
CA TYR A 64 -6.80 -0.95 8.84
C TYR A 64 -6.89 0.50 8.35
N LEU A 65 -6.96 0.71 7.04
CA LEU A 65 -7.04 2.05 6.44
C LEU A 65 -8.37 2.73 6.77
N VAL A 66 -9.49 2.00 6.77
CA VAL A 66 -10.79 2.53 7.22
C VAL A 66 -10.71 3.01 8.67
N ASP A 67 -10.20 2.19 9.58
CA ASP A 67 -10.01 2.56 10.99
C ASP A 67 -9.08 3.77 11.16
N LEU A 68 -8.01 3.83 10.36
CA LEU A 68 -7.07 4.96 10.37
C LEU A 68 -7.73 6.25 9.85
N ILE A 69 -8.54 6.17 8.80
CA ILE A 69 -9.30 7.31 8.25
C ILE A 69 -10.32 7.83 9.28
N GLU A 70 -11.06 6.93 9.93
CA GLU A 70 -12.04 7.28 10.94
C GLU A 70 -11.44 7.98 12.18
N LYS A 71 -10.20 7.63 12.52
CA LYS A 71 -9.46 8.26 13.64
C LYS A 71 -8.89 9.64 13.30
N ASN A 72 -8.74 9.97 12.03
CA ASN A 72 -8.19 11.24 11.59
C ASN A 72 -9.32 12.22 11.24
N ASN A 73 -9.45 13.30 12.01
CA ASN A 73 -10.48 14.33 11.80
C ASN A 73 -10.07 15.42 10.81
N HIS A 74 -8.83 15.40 10.32
CA HIS A 74 -8.30 16.42 9.43
C HIS A 74 -7.70 15.78 8.16
N PRO A 75 -8.06 16.24 6.93
CA PRO A 75 -7.64 15.61 5.68
C PRO A 75 -6.11 15.52 5.48
N ILE A 76 -5.35 16.47 6.02
CA ILE A 76 -3.87 16.43 5.95
C ILE A 76 -3.31 15.37 6.90
N ASP A 77 -3.89 15.21 8.11
CA ASP A 77 -3.46 14.16 9.06
C ASP A 77 -3.75 12.77 8.50
N GLU A 78 -4.93 12.58 7.91
CA GLU A 78 -5.31 11.36 7.20
C GLU A 78 -4.29 11.04 6.10
N LEU A 79 -4.01 11.99 5.21
CA LEU A 79 -3.08 11.83 4.10
C LEU A 79 -1.66 11.48 4.58
N VAL A 80 -1.16 12.18 5.59
CA VAL A 80 0.17 11.94 6.20
C VAL A 80 0.22 10.55 6.87
N SER A 81 -0.84 10.16 7.59
CA SER A 81 -0.92 8.87 8.28
C SER A 81 -0.96 7.70 7.30
N ILE A 82 -1.76 7.80 6.23
CA ILE A 82 -1.81 6.81 5.16
C ILE A 82 -0.45 6.69 4.46
N ALA A 83 0.20 7.82 4.17
CA ALA A 83 1.50 7.82 3.51
C ALA A 83 2.60 7.20 4.39
N LYS A 84 2.62 7.46 5.70
CA LYS A 84 3.54 6.80 6.65
C LYS A 84 3.31 5.30 6.71
N PHE A 85 2.06 4.87 6.81
CA PHE A 85 1.70 3.46 6.78
C PHE A 85 2.20 2.80 5.48
N SER A 86 1.97 3.45 4.34
CA SER A 86 2.42 2.95 3.03
C SER A 86 3.94 2.78 2.95
N ILE A 87 4.72 3.73 3.51
CA ILE A 87 6.19 3.60 3.56
C ILE A 87 6.59 2.35 4.35
N ILE A 88 6.02 2.13 5.53
CA ILE A 88 6.36 0.99 6.40
C ILE A 88 6.04 -0.32 5.69
N GLU A 89 4.79 -0.45 5.22
CA GLU A 89 4.30 -1.65 4.57
C GLU A 89 5.10 -2.04 3.35
N ILE A 90 5.39 -1.07 2.50
CA ILE A 90 6.03 -1.33 1.22
C ILE A 90 7.54 -1.52 1.38
N SER A 91 8.17 -0.76 2.27
CA SER A 91 9.60 -0.95 2.57
C SER A 91 9.90 -2.32 3.20
N SER A 92 8.90 -2.96 3.78
CA SER A 92 9.04 -4.31 4.35
C SER A 92 8.89 -5.44 3.33
N LEU A 93 8.41 -5.16 2.11
CA LEU A 93 8.22 -6.19 1.08
C LEU A 93 9.54 -6.56 0.41
N HIS A 94 9.72 -7.86 0.14
CA HIS A 94 10.82 -8.31 -0.71
C HIS A 94 10.71 -7.64 -2.10
N PRO A 95 11.81 -7.11 -2.66
CA PRO A 95 11.80 -6.33 -3.90
C PRO A 95 11.18 -7.04 -5.11
N THR A 96 11.17 -8.38 -5.12
CA THR A 96 10.62 -9.16 -6.24
C THR A 96 9.12 -9.39 -6.17
N VAL A 97 8.44 -9.12 -5.04
CA VAL A 97 7.03 -9.49 -4.83
C VAL A 97 6.14 -8.93 -5.92
N GLN A 98 6.28 -7.66 -6.26
CA GLN A 98 5.48 -7.02 -7.30
C GLN A 98 5.74 -7.64 -8.68
N PHE A 99 7.00 -7.85 -9.02
CA PHE A 99 7.40 -8.50 -10.28
C PHE A 99 6.87 -9.93 -10.36
N ASP A 100 7.00 -10.70 -9.28
CA ASP A 100 6.55 -12.09 -9.19
C ASP A 100 5.02 -12.20 -9.38
N LEU A 101 4.25 -11.31 -8.72
CA LEU A 101 2.80 -11.22 -8.88
C LEU A 101 2.44 -10.93 -10.33
N LYS A 102 2.99 -9.86 -10.90
CA LYS A 102 2.65 -9.42 -12.26
C LYS A 102 3.00 -10.48 -13.30
N LYS A 103 4.15 -11.13 -13.17
CA LYS A 103 4.68 -12.06 -14.16
C LYS A 103 4.14 -13.48 -14.02
N TYR A 104 4.03 -13.99 -12.80
CA TYR A 104 3.75 -15.41 -12.55
C TYR A 104 2.36 -15.66 -11.95
N HIS A 105 1.70 -14.64 -11.39
CA HIS A 105 0.40 -14.76 -10.72
C HIS A 105 -0.59 -13.67 -11.20
N PRO A 106 -0.92 -13.61 -12.51
CA PRO A 106 -1.70 -12.51 -13.08
C PRO A 106 -3.10 -12.36 -12.47
N LYS A 107 -3.74 -13.46 -12.02
CA LYS A 107 -5.03 -13.38 -11.32
C LYS A 107 -4.91 -12.63 -10.00
N SER A 108 -3.87 -12.90 -9.23
CA SER A 108 -3.61 -12.20 -7.95
C SER A 108 -3.18 -10.76 -8.20
N TRP A 109 -2.46 -10.49 -9.29
CA TRP A 109 -2.16 -9.13 -9.74
C TRP A 109 -3.42 -8.32 -10.04
N MET A 110 -4.42 -8.93 -10.69
CA MET A 110 -5.71 -8.26 -10.95
C MET A 110 -6.45 -7.86 -9.67
N LEU A 111 -6.35 -8.63 -8.58
CA LEU A 111 -6.92 -8.23 -7.28
C LEU A 111 -6.27 -6.93 -6.77
N PHE A 112 -4.95 -6.83 -6.88
CA PHE A 112 -4.21 -5.63 -6.50
C PHE A 112 -4.60 -4.42 -7.37
N GLU A 113 -4.69 -4.59 -8.69
CA GLU A 113 -5.14 -3.53 -9.60
C GLU A 113 -6.57 -3.07 -9.29
N HIS A 114 -7.47 -4.02 -9.01
CA HIS A 114 -8.84 -3.69 -8.63
C HIS A 114 -8.90 -2.91 -7.32
N HIS A 115 -8.16 -3.34 -6.29
CA HIS A 115 -8.03 -2.62 -5.01
C HIS A 115 -7.53 -1.19 -5.23
N LYS A 116 -6.48 -0.99 -6.03
CA LYS A 116 -5.95 0.32 -6.38
C LYS A 116 -7.00 1.20 -7.05
N GLN A 117 -7.70 0.66 -8.06
CA GLN A 117 -8.64 1.43 -8.89
C GLN A 117 -9.99 1.68 -8.23
N SER A 118 -10.35 0.92 -7.21
CA SER A 118 -11.60 1.07 -6.47
C SER A 118 -11.37 1.70 -5.08
N PHE A 119 -10.84 0.95 -4.15
CA PHE A 119 -10.70 1.38 -2.76
C PHE A 119 -9.75 2.57 -2.61
N VAL A 120 -8.51 2.45 -3.08
CA VAL A 120 -7.50 3.52 -2.93
C VAL A 120 -7.94 4.79 -3.67
N PHE A 121 -8.45 4.64 -4.90
CA PHE A 121 -8.99 5.76 -5.66
C PHE A 121 -10.09 6.52 -4.89
N ASN A 122 -11.05 5.80 -4.32
CA ASN A 122 -12.14 6.41 -3.56
C ASN A 122 -11.65 7.09 -2.27
N CYS A 123 -10.67 6.51 -1.57
CA CYS A 123 -10.05 7.15 -0.41
C CYS A 123 -9.43 8.49 -0.80
N VAL A 124 -8.68 8.54 -1.90
CA VAL A 124 -8.05 9.80 -2.37
C VAL A 124 -9.11 10.83 -2.78
N VAL A 125 -10.16 10.42 -3.51
CA VAL A 125 -11.27 11.32 -3.90
C VAL A 125 -11.95 11.92 -2.67
N ASN A 126 -12.25 11.10 -1.67
CA ASN A 126 -12.93 11.55 -0.45
C ASN A 126 -12.05 12.51 0.37
N ASN A 127 -10.76 12.21 0.51
CA ASN A 127 -9.79 13.08 1.15
C ASN A 127 -9.70 14.44 0.47
N LEU A 128 -9.60 14.46 -0.87
CA LEU A 128 -9.56 15.71 -1.65
C LEU A 128 -10.83 16.54 -1.45
N LYS A 129 -12.02 15.91 -1.53
CA LYS A 129 -13.29 16.60 -1.30
C LYS A 129 -13.39 17.16 0.13
N ALA A 130 -12.96 16.41 1.14
CA ALA A 130 -12.94 16.86 2.52
C ALA A 130 -12.01 18.06 2.71
N GLY A 131 -10.79 18.02 2.14
CA GLY A 131 -9.83 19.12 2.23
C GLY A 131 -10.28 20.41 1.51
N ILE A 132 -10.93 20.29 0.36
CA ILE A 132 -11.56 21.42 -0.34
C ILE A 132 -12.65 22.04 0.54
N LYS A 133 -13.53 21.22 1.12
CA LYS A 133 -14.64 21.67 1.96
C LYS A 133 -14.19 22.55 3.14
N ILE A 134 -13.06 22.19 3.78
CA ILE A 134 -12.50 22.97 4.90
C ILE A 134 -11.43 23.99 4.48
N LYS A 135 -11.25 24.16 3.16
CA LYS A 135 -10.34 25.14 2.54
C LYS A 135 -8.84 24.94 2.85
N VAL A 136 -8.43 23.71 3.18
CA VAL A 136 -7.00 23.33 3.28
C VAL A 136 -6.44 22.84 1.95
N TYR A 137 -7.30 22.44 1.03
CA TYR A 137 -6.94 22.17 -0.36
C TYR A 137 -7.58 23.19 -1.30
N ARG A 138 -6.97 23.40 -2.46
CA ARG A 138 -7.37 24.40 -3.44
C ARG A 138 -8.72 24.06 -4.07
N GLU A 139 -9.57 25.06 -4.27
CA GLU A 139 -10.90 24.89 -4.87
C GLU A 139 -10.86 24.64 -6.39
N ASN A 140 -9.78 25.07 -7.06
CA ASN A 140 -9.61 24.96 -8.51
C ASN A 140 -8.98 23.63 -8.96
N ILE A 141 -9.06 22.59 -8.16
CA ILE A 141 -8.61 21.24 -8.50
C ILE A 141 -9.81 20.31 -8.75
N ASP A 142 -9.65 19.37 -9.68
CA ASP A 142 -10.62 18.32 -9.92
C ASP A 142 -10.22 17.07 -9.11
N PRO A 143 -11.01 16.67 -8.07
CA PRO A 143 -10.68 15.52 -7.22
C PRO A 143 -10.60 14.19 -7.97
N LEU A 144 -11.41 14.00 -9.03
CA LEU A 144 -11.41 12.74 -9.79
C LEU A 144 -10.15 12.63 -10.66
N ILE A 145 -9.77 13.73 -11.31
CA ILE A 145 -8.54 13.78 -12.13
C ILE A 145 -7.32 13.58 -11.25
N LEU A 146 -7.23 14.33 -10.14
CA LEU A 146 -6.06 14.23 -9.25
C LEU A 146 -5.97 12.87 -8.54
N ALA A 147 -7.09 12.29 -8.15
CA ALA A 147 -7.08 10.93 -7.58
C ALA A 147 -6.59 9.91 -8.63
N ARG A 148 -6.99 10.03 -9.90
CA ARG A 148 -6.51 9.17 -10.98
C ARG A 148 -5.01 9.33 -11.20
N LEU A 149 -4.53 10.57 -11.31
CA LEU A 149 -3.10 10.85 -11.46
C LEU A 149 -2.30 10.29 -10.29
N HIS A 150 -2.78 10.47 -9.06
CA HIS A 150 -2.13 9.95 -7.86
C HIS A 150 -2.04 8.41 -7.88
N THR A 151 -3.16 7.72 -8.09
CA THR A 151 -3.21 6.25 -8.07
C THR A 151 -2.41 5.62 -9.20
N GLU A 152 -2.37 6.23 -10.39
CA GLU A 152 -1.59 5.73 -11.52
C GLU A 152 -0.09 6.07 -11.41
N ALA A 153 0.30 7.09 -10.65
CA ALA A 153 1.70 7.38 -10.37
C ALA A 153 2.34 6.41 -9.34
N ILE A 154 1.55 5.82 -8.45
CA ILE A 154 2.06 4.90 -7.42
C ILE A 154 2.92 3.76 -8.01
N PRO A 155 2.51 3.00 -9.04
CA PRO A 155 3.33 1.93 -9.61
C PRO A 155 4.70 2.42 -10.12
N MET A 156 4.78 3.65 -10.65
CA MET A 156 6.03 4.23 -11.12
C MET A 156 7.03 4.45 -9.98
N VAL A 157 6.54 4.86 -8.80
CA VAL A 157 7.38 5.07 -7.60
C VAL A 157 8.07 3.78 -7.15
N PHE A 158 7.48 2.62 -7.46
CA PHE A 158 8.01 1.28 -7.15
C PHE A 158 8.84 0.66 -8.27
N ASP A 159 8.85 1.27 -9.44
CA ASP A 159 9.51 0.67 -10.61
C ASP A 159 11.02 0.85 -10.50
N SER A 160 11.72 -0.27 -10.29
CA SER A 160 13.19 -0.30 -10.23
C SER A 160 13.87 0.05 -11.55
N ALA A 161 13.16 0.01 -12.68
CA ALA A 161 13.66 0.51 -13.95
C ALA A 161 13.64 2.04 -14.01
N VAL A 162 12.68 2.69 -13.31
CA VAL A 162 12.59 4.15 -13.21
C VAL A 162 13.47 4.67 -12.07
N PHE A 163 13.44 4.00 -10.91
CA PHE A 163 14.21 4.38 -9.73
C PHE A 163 15.07 3.20 -9.25
N PRO A 164 16.28 2.99 -9.83
CA PRO A 164 17.16 1.89 -9.45
C PRO A 164 17.53 1.94 -7.96
N PRO A 165 17.39 0.83 -7.21
CA PRO A 165 17.66 0.78 -5.76
C PRO A 165 19.09 1.16 -5.37
N ALA A 166 20.05 1.01 -6.29
CA ALA A 166 21.44 1.44 -6.08
C ALA A 166 21.57 2.95 -5.87
N ASN A 167 20.63 3.75 -6.44
CA ASN A 167 20.69 5.22 -6.41
C ASN A 167 19.55 5.83 -5.59
N HIS A 168 18.43 5.11 -5.42
CA HIS A 168 17.21 5.63 -4.84
C HIS A 168 16.59 4.64 -3.87
N SER A 169 16.43 5.02 -2.60
CA SER A 169 15.60 4.23 -1.69
C SER A 169 14.11 4.51 -1.97
N PHE A 170 13.27 3.48 -1.88
CA PHE A 170 11.81 3.64 -1.99
C PHE A 170 11.29 4.75 -1.08
N LYS A 171 11.72 4.76 0.19
CA LYS A 171 11.33 5.78 1.16
C LYS A 171 11.58 7.20 0.64
N ASN A 172 12.75 7.45 0.05
CA ASN A 172 13.08 8.77 -0.46
C ASN A 172 12.21 9.16 -1.67
N VAL A 173 12.05 8.25 -2.64
CA VAL A 173 11.23 8.50 -3.84
C VAL A 173 9.78 8.76 -3.45
N PHE A 174 9.20 7.94 -2.59
CA PHE A 174 7.83 8.09 -2.14
C PHE A 174 7.64 9.37 -1.31
N SER A 175 8.60 9.72 -0.47
CA SER A 175 8.55 10.97 0.31
C SER A 175 8.58 12.21 -0.59
N GLU A 176 9.42 12.23 -1.65
CA GLU A 176 9.41 13.32 -2.63
C GLU A 176 8.11 13.38 -3.42
N PHE A 177 7.60 12.24 -3.87
CA PHE A 177 6.30 12.15 -4.53
C PHE A 177 5.18 12.73 -3.66
N MET A 178 5.10 12.33 -2.39
CA MET A 178 4.08 12.84 -1.46
C MET A 178 4.26 14.31 -1.13
N ARG A 179 5.49 14.79 -0.95
CA ARG A 179 5.76 16.25 -0.77
C ARG A 179 5.29 17.05 -1.95
N HIS A 180 5.60 16.60 -3.15
CA HIS A 180 5.15 17.26 -4.39
C HIS A 180 3.63 17.26 -4.47
N TYR A 181 2.98 16.12 -4.22
CA TYR A 181 1.53 15.98 -4.25
C TYR A 181 0.85 16.90 -3.24
N ILE A 182 1.23 16.87 -1.97
CA ILE A 182 0.62 17.68 -0.91
C ILE A 182 0.76 19.17 -1.23
N ARG A 183 1.96 19.63 -1.62
CA ARG A 183 2.18 21.03 -1.98
C ARG A 183 1.40 21.46 -3.22
N GLY A 184 1.20 20.54 -4.14
CA GLY A 184 0.40 20.76 -5.34
C GLY A 184 -1.09 20.96 -5.08
N ILE A 185 -1.66 20.36 -4.03
CA ILE A 185 -3.08 20.46 -3.72
C ILE A 185 -3.40 21.45 -2.58
N ALA A 186 -2.46 21.73 -1.68
CA ALA A 186 -2.69 22.54 -0.49
C ALA A 186 -2.84 24.04 -0.81
N THR A 187 -3.67 24.72 0.00
CA THR A 187 -3.70 26.18 0.14
C THR A 187 -2.62 26.64 1.12
N ASN A 188 -2.40 27.96 1.24
CA ASN A 188 -1.51 28.51 2.28
C ASN A 188 -1.91 28.03 3.68
N LYS A 189 -3.24 27.98 3.98
CA LYS A 189 -3.77 27.44 5.24
C LYS A 189 -3.38 25.97 5.43
N GLY A 190 -3.47 25.16 4.37
CA GLY A 190 -3.06 23.75 4.42
C GLY A 190 -1.55 23.58 4.62
N LEU A 191 -0.74 24.43 3.99
CA LEU A 191 0.73 24.41 4.16
C LEU A 191 1.16 24.86 5.57
N GLU A 192 0.47 25.84 6.15
CA GLU A 192 0.70 26.26 7.53
C GLU A 192 0.37 25.13 8.51
N TYR A 193 -0.79 24.47 8.34
CA TYR A 193 -1.16 23.31 9.12
C TYR A 193 -0.12 22.17 9.03
N LEU A 194 0.33 21.88 7.83
CA LEU A 194 1.38 20.88 7.60
C LEU A 194 2.68 21.23 8.35
N LYS A 195 3.07 22.51 8.37
CA LYS A 195 4.26 22.98 9.14
C LYS A 195 4.07 22.83 10.65
N GLU A 196 2.87 23.04 11.19
CA GLU A 196 2.62 22.84 12.62
C GLU A 196 2.72 21.35 12.99
N LEU A 197 2.25 20.43 12.12
CA LEU A 197 2.44 19.00 12.32
C LEU A 197 3.92 18.59 12.42
N THR A 198 4.83 19.33 11.76
CA THR A 198 6.28 19.04 11.87
C THR A 198 6.86 19.36 13.22
N LYS A 199 6.36 20.38 13.89
CA LYS A 199 6.86 20.76 15.22
C LYS A 199 6.57 19.68 16.26
N THR A 200 5.48 18.94 16.05
CA THR A 200 5.07 17.82 16.92
C THR A 200 5.63 16.47 16.47
N ASP A 201 6.01 16.34 15.21
CA ASP A 201 6.48 15.10 14.59
C ASP A 201 7.70 15.38 13.69
N THR A 202 8.87 15.50 14.34
CA THR A 202 10.16 15.79 13.69
C THR A 202 10.61 14.72 12.69
N ASN A 203 10.00 13.52 12.72
CA ASN A 203 10.30 12.41 11.82
C ASN A 203 9.32 12.33 10.62
N ASN A 204 8.51 13.38 10.39
CA ASN A 204 7.59 13.39 9.27
C ASN A 204 8.36 13.52 7.93
N PRO A 205 8.36 12.49 7.07
CA PRO A 205 9.16 12.49 5.84
C PRO A 205 8.59 13.36 4.72
N PHE A 206 7.42 13.99 4.93
CA PHE A 206 6.68 14.72 3.86
C PHE A 206 6.80 16.25 3.96
N ILE A 207 7.72 16.74 4.77
CA ILE A 207 7.93 18.16 5.01
C ILE A 207 9.28 18.61 4.51
#